data_b277704c4531d96c2b00d1851fe5ae13
#
_entry.id   b277704c4531d96c2b00d1851fe5ae13
#
_cell.length_a   1.000
_cell.length_b   1.000
_cell.length_c   1.000
_cell.angle_alpha   90.00
_cell.angle_beta   90.00
_cell.angle_gamma   90.00
#
_symmetry.space_group_name_H-M   'P 1'
#
loop_
_entity.id
_entity.type
_entity.pdbx_description
1 polymer ?
#
loop_
_entity_poly.entity_id
_entity_poly.type
_entity_poly.pdbx_seq_one_letter_code
_entity_poly.pdbx_strand_id
1 'polypeptide(L)'
;MVTVKTHGDRTLFFDFLPFDIGIINGYDVKIQLYTVPGQIKYNATRRLVLRGVDGIVFVADSMTVRREKNILSLKNLQENLAAYKKSIFRIPFVMQYNKMDLKEQGIPLLPVPTLEKDLNSQLKIPSFAASAVLGTNVVATLKRIISLTVASIKKDLK
;
A
#
# COMPACT_ATOMS: atom_id res chain seq x y z
N MET A 1 17.17 -4.47 -6.08
CA MET A 1 16.43 -3.25 -5.69
C MET A 1 17.01 -2.06 -6.44
N VAL A 2 16.20 -1.39 -7.23
CA VAL A 2 16.62 -0.16 -7.92
C VAL A 2 15.98 1.01 -7.18
N THR A 3 16.80 1.77 -6.47
CA THR A 3 16.35 2.95 -5.72
C THR A 3 16.92 4.19 -6.38
N VAL A 4 16.07 5.13 -6.76
CA VAL A 4 16.50 6.45 -7.20
C VAL A 4 16.18 7.46 -6.11
N LYS A 5 17.18 7.94 -5.42
CA LYS A 5 17.05 8.97 -4.37
C LYS A 5 17.21 10.36 -4.96
N THR A 6 16.42 11.30 -4.45
CA THR A 6 16.54 12.72 -4.77
C THR A 6 17.05 13.52 -3.58
N HIS A 7 17.45 14.76 -3.82
CA HIS A 7 17.76 15.72 -2.78
C HIS A 7 16.61 15.85 -1.80
N GLY A 8 16.83 15.52 -0.52
CA GLY A 8 15.84 15.56 0.54
C GLY A 8 15.23 14.21 0.94
N ASP A 9 15.92 13.09 0.72
CA ASP A 9 15.52 11.72 1.14
C ASP A 9 14.12 11.27 0.70
N ARG A 10 13.61 11.82 -0.41
CA ARG A 10 12.31 11.44 -0.96
C ARG A 10 12.49 10.56 -2.19
N THR A 11 11.79 9.44 -2.24
CA THR A 11 11.74 8.58 -3.42
C THR A 11 11.02 9.32 -4.55
N LEU A 12 11.72 9.69 -5.62
CA LEU A 12 11.14 10.33 -6.82
C LEU A 12 10.51 9.32 -7.76
N PHE A 13 11.06 8.14 -7.78
CA PHE A 13 10.62 7.05 -8.63
C PHE A 13 10.18 5.86 -7.78
N PHE A 14 9.62 4.87 -8.42
CA PHE A 14 9.25 3.63 -7.75
C PHE A 14 10.49 2.77 -7.47
N ASP A 15 10.50 2.07 -6.35
CA ASP A 15 11.39 0.97 -6.09
C ASP A 15 10.76 -0.31 -6.63
N PHE A 16 11.59 -1.16 -7.23
CA PHE A 16 11.18 -2.46 -7.72
C PHE A 16 11.95 -3.55 -7.01
N LEU A 17 11.25 -4.50 -6.44
CA LEU A 17 11.84 -5.64 -5.75
C LEU A 17 11.19 -6.94 -6.26
N PRO A 18 11.87 -7.70 -7.12
CA PRO A 18 11.41 -9.04 -7.48
C PRO A 18 11.79 -10.04 -6.40
N PHE A 19 10.89 -10.96 -6.06
CA PHE A 19 11.22 -12.10 -5.23
C PHE A 19 10.36 -13.31 -5.57
N ASP A 20 10.95 -14.49 -5.39
CA ASP A 20 10.33 -15.78 -5.67
C ASP A 20 9.80 -16.35 -4.35
N ILE A 21 8.54 -16.75 -4.32
CA ILE A 21 7.94 -17.40 -3.16
C ILE A 21 7.74 -18.91 -3.35
N GLY A 22 8.21 -19.44 -4.48
CA GLY A 22 8.18 -20.86 -4.77
C GLY A 22 6.88 -21.35 -5.41
N ILE A 23 6.62 -22.65 -5.28
CA ILE A 23 5.47 -23.29 -5.90
C ILE A 23 4.29 -23.30 -4.95
N ILE A 24 3.16 -22.74 -5.39
CA ILE A 24 1.88 -22.77 -4.68
C ILE A 24 0.84 -23.44 -5.59
N ASN A 25 0.29 -24.58 -5.14
CA ASN A 25 -0.70 -25.35 -5.89
C ASN A 25 -0.27 -25.69 -7.33
N GLY A 26 1.00 -26.05 -7.53
CA GLY A 26 1.55 -26.43 -8.83
C GLY A 26 1.99 -25.25 -9.71
N TYR A 27 1.81 -24.01 -9.24
CA TYR A 27 2.24 -22.80 -9.95
C TYR A 27 3.50 -22.21 -9.33
N ASP A 28 4.46 -21.84 -10.16
CA ASP A 28 5.63 -21.06 -9.73
C ASP A 28 5.21 -19.60 -9.55
N VAL A 29 5.25 -19.12 -8.30
CA VAL A 29 4.75 -17.80 -7.93
C VAL A 29 5.90 -16.83 -7.71
N LYS A 30 5.94 -15.79 -8.51
CA LYS A 30 6.90 -14.68 -8.41
C LYS A 30 6.16 -13.39 -8.07
N ILE A 31 6.70 -12.68 -7.10
CA ILE A 31 6.15 -11.40 -6.66
C ILE A 31 7.03 -10.27 -7.22
N GLN A 32 6.38 -9.27 -7.78
CA GLN A 32 7.00 -8.02 -8.17
C GLN A 32 6.42 -6.90 -7.30
N LEU A 33 7.22 -6.43 -6.36
CA LEU A 33 6.82 -5.36 -5.46
C LEU A 33 7.27 -4.01 -6.00
N TYR A 34 6.33 -3.09 -6.16
CA TYR A 34 6.59 -1.73 -6.59
C TYR A 34 6.20 -0.75 -5.49
N THR A 35 7.02 0.25 -5.27
CA THR A 35 6.62 1.43 -4.48
C THR A 35 6.15 2.54 -5.41
N VAL A 36 5.24 3.36 -4.93
CA VAL A 36 4.65 4.44 -5.71
C VAL A 36 4.81 5.75 -4.93
N PRO A 37 5.37 6.81 -5.55
CA PRO A 37 5.55 8.07 -4.86
C PRO A 37 4.21 8.70 -4.47
N GLY A 38 4.11 9.16 -3.20
CA GLY A 38 2.87 9.69 -2.63
C GLY A 38 2.56 11.15 -2.97
N GLN A 39 3.47 11.87 -3.64
CA GLN A 39 3.27 13.28 -3.95
C GLN A 39 2.38 13.49 -5.19
N ILE A 40 1.46 14.46 -5.10
CA ILE A 40 0.47 14.74 -6.16
C ILE A 40 1.12 15.05 -7.51
N LYS A 41 2.25 15.76 -7.52
CA LYS A 41 2.99 16.08 -8.75
C LYS A 41 3.46 14.86 -9.56
N TYR A 42 3.47 13.68 -8.95
CA TYR A 42 3.87 12.43 -9.61
C TYR A 42 2.66 11.55 -9.99
N ASN A 43 1.51 12.16 -10.21
CA ASN A 43 0.28 11.41 -10.54
C ASN A 43 0.42 10.56 -11.79
N ALA A 44 1.08 11.06 -12.84
CA ALA A 44 1.33 10.30 -14.07
C ALA A 44 2.17 9.05 -13.81
N THR A 45 3.21 9.16 -12.99
CA THR A 45 4.07 8.02 -12.59
C THR A 45 3.27 7.01 -11.77
N ARG A 46 2.46 7.47 -10.81
CA ARG A 46 1.59 6.58 -10.02
C ARG A 46 0.63 5.80 -10.90
N ARG A 47 -0.03 6.49 -11.82
CA ARG A 47 -0.94 5.83 -12.76
C ARG A 47 -0.24 4.78 -13.60
N LEU A 48 0.97 5.07 -14.08
CA LEU A 48 1.75 4.13 -14.88
C LEU A 48 2.13 2.87 -14.08
N VAL A 49 2.58 3.04 -12.85
CA VAL A 49 2.96 1.90 -11.98
C VAL A 49 1.76 1.01 -11.63
N LEU A 50 0.56 1.57 -11.52
CA LEU A 50 -0.66 0.83 -11.21
C LEU A 50 -1.20 0.01 -12.39
N ARG A 51 -0.67 0.20 -13.59
CA ARG A 51 -1.06 -0.60 -14.75
C ARG A 51 -0.69 -2.08 -14.51
N GLY A 52 -1.68 -2.95 -14.60
CA GLY A 52 -1.47 -4.39 -14.38
C GLY A 52 -1.32 -4.81 -12.93
N VAL A 53 -1.60 -3.93 -11.96
CA VAL A 53 -1.50 -4.27 -10.54
C VAL A 53 -2.49 -5.35 -10.14
N ASP A 54 -2.04 -6.32 -9.32
CA ASP A 54 -2.85 -7.45 -8.85
C ASP A 54 -3.23 -7.33 -7.37
N GLY A 55 -2.50 -6.55 -6.61
CA GLY A 55 -2.77 -6.29 -5.19
C GLY A 55 -2.12 -5.01 -4.72
N ILE A 56 -2.68 -4.38 -3.72
CA ILE A 56 -2.25 -3.06 -3.24
C ILE A 56 -2.12 -3.04 -1.74
N VAL A 57 -1.05 -2.43 -1.24
CA VAL A 57 -0.93 -1.97 0.13
C VAL A 57 -0.98 -0.45 0.12
N PHE A 58 -1.96 0.12 0.81
CA PHE A 58 -2.01 1.56 1.03
C PHE A 58 -1.37 1.88 2.37
N VAL A 59 -0.29 2.64 2.35
CA VAL A 59 0.44 3.05 3.55
C VAL A 59 0.05 4.47 3.93
N ALA A 60 -0.75 4.60 4.99
CA ALA A 60 -1.13 5.89 5.54
C ALA A 60 -0.09 6.37 6.56
N ASP A 61 0.12 7.65 6.60
CA ASP A 61 0.94 8.32 7.59
C ASP A 61 0.06 8.69 8.79
N SER A 62 0.32 8.09 9.95
CA SER A 62 -0.53 8.26 11.14
C SER A 62 -0.41 9.62 11.82
N MET A 63 0.53 10.48 11.43
CA MET A 63 0.63 11.81 12.00
C MET A 63 -0.65 12.62 11.77
N THR A 64 -1.12 13.31 12.81
CA THR A 64 -2.34 14.13 12.76
C THR A 64 -2.31 15.14 11.61
N VAL A 65 -1.15 15.74 11.35
CA VAL A 65 -0.97 16.72 10.27
C VAL A 65 -1.11 16.12 8.86
N ARG A 66 -1.15 14.81 8.74
CA ARG A 66 -1.27 14.09 7.45
C ARG A 66 -2.68 13.61 7.13
N ARG A 67 -3.63 13.85 8.01
CA ARG A 67 -5.00 13.34 7.89
C ARG A 67 -5.61 13.60 6.52
N GLU A 68 -5.64 14.85 6.10
CA GLU A 68 -6.23 15.23 4.80
C GLU A 68 -5.45 14.67 3.61
N LYS A 69 -4.12 14.61 3.72
CA LYS A 69 -3.28 14.03 2.67
C LYS A 69 -3.52 12.54 2.48
N ASN A 70 -3.76 11.80 3.56
CA ASN A 70 -4.14 10.40 3.46
C ASN A 70 -5.46 10.22 2.69
N ILE A 71 -6.46 11.01 3.01
CA ILE A 71 -7.79 10.96 2.37
C ILE A 71 -7.68 11.29 0.88
N LEU A 72 -6.96 12.36 0.54
CA LEU A 72 -6.71 12.74 -0.85
C LEU A 72 -5.93 11.67 -1.62
N SER A 73 -4.95 11.08 -0.99
CA SER A 73 -4.14 10.02 -1.61
C SER A 73 -4.95 8.76 -1.90
N LEU A 74 -5.83 8.37 -0.99
CA LEU A 74 -6.75 7.24 -1.21
C LEU A 74 -7.73 7.52 -2.35
N LYS A 75 -8.30 8.73 -2.40
CA LYS A 75 -9.17 9.15 -3.50
C LYS A 75 -8.43 9.13 -4.83
N ASN A 76 -7.20 9.63 -4.87
CA ASN A 76 -6.37 9.58 -6.07
C ASN A 76 -6.06 8.15 -6.53
N LEU A 77 -5.80 7.24 -5.60
CA LEU A 77 -5.64 5.82 -5.90
C LEU A 77 -6.89 5.25 -6.56
N GLN A 78 -8.06 5.55 -6.02
CA GLN A 78 -9.34 5.13 -6.58
C GLN A 78 -9.54 5.64 -8.01
N GLU A 79 -9.26 6.91 -8.26
CA GLU A 79 -9.34 7.52 -9.58
C GLU A 79 -8.37 6.88 -10.58
N ASN A 80 -7.13 6.62 -10.17
CA ASN A 80 -6.13 5.98 -11.01
C ASN A 80 -6.48 4.53 -11.36
N LEU A 81 -7.04 3.78 -10.43
CA LEU A 81 -7.51 2.41 -10.67
C LEU A 81 -8.72 2.41 -11.62
N ALA A 82 -9.64 3.35 -11.45
CA ALA A 82 -10.81 3.50 -12.34
C ALA A 82 -10.39 3.74 -13.78
N ALA A 83 -9.30 4.46 -14.03
CA ALA A 83 -8.75 4.66 -15.37
C ALA A 83 -8.36 3.34 -16.07
N TYR A 84 -8.03 2.30 -15.31
CA TYR A 84 -7.76 0.95 -15.80
C TYR A 84 -8.95 0.00 -15.64
N LYS A 85 -10.16 0.54 -15.40
CA LYS A 85 -11.39 -0.24 -15.15
C LYS A 85 -11.26 -1.19 -13.95
N LYS A 86 -10.48 -0.82 -12.95
CA LYS A 86 -10.30 -1.53 -11.69
C LYS A 86 -11.00 -0.80 -10.56
N SER A 87 -11.51 -1.56 -9.59
CA SER A 87 -12.18 -1.02 -8.42
C SER A 87 -11.40 -1.32 -7.15
N ILE A 88 -11.22 -0.31 -6.29
CA ILE A 88 -10.60 -0.49 -4.98
C ILE A 88 -11.40 -1.43 -4.07
N PHE A 89 -12.69 -1.63 -4.37
CA PHE A 89 -13.56 -2.54 -3.62
C PHE A 89 -13.42 -4.02 -4.04
N ARG A 90 -12.77 -4.29 -5.15
CA ARG A 90 -12.65 -5.64 -5.71
C ARG A 90 -11.21 -6.15 -5.79
N ILE A 91 -10.25 -5.25 -5.89
CA ILE A 91 -8.85 -5.64 -5.94
C ILE A 91 -8.36 -6.09 -4.56
N PRO A 92 -7.50 -7.10 -4.44
CA PRO A 92 -6.82 -7.41 -3.19
C PRO A 92 -6.16 -6.17 -2.60
N PHE A 93 -6.53 -5.83 -1.36
CA PHE A 93 -6.17 -4.55 -0.79
C PHE A 93 -5.96 -4.68 0.72
N VAL A 94 -4.89 -4.10 1.24
CA VAL A 94 -4.56 -4.06 2.66
C VAL A 94 -4.19 -2.63 3.03
N MET A 95 -4.62 -2.21 4.21
CA MET A 95 -4.31 -0.90 4.78
C MET A 95 -3.20 -1.03 5.82
N GLN A 96 -2.22 -0.14 5.78
CA GLN A 96 -1.19 -0.04 6.80
C GLN A 96 -1.15 1.37 7.36
N TYR A 97 -1.29 1.50 8.68
CA TYR A 97 -1.16 2.76 9.40
C TYR A 97 0.24 2.86 9.98
N ASN A 98 1.12 3.53 9.26
CA ASN A 98 2.54 3.59 9.56
C ASN A 98 2.90 4.72 10.53
N LYS A 99 4.10 4.67 11.07
CA LYS A 99 4.71 5.65 11.97
C LYS A 99 4.17 5.62 13.39
N MET A 100 3.69 4.48 13.87
CA MET A 100 3.21 4.34 15.24
C MET A 100 4.30 4.56 16.30
N ASP A 101 5.57 4.36 15.94
CA ASP A 101 6.74 4.64 16.78
C ASP A 101 6.85 6.11 17.19
N LEU A 102 6.33 7.03 16.41
CA LEU A 102 6.41 8.47 16.68
C LEU A 102 5.63 8.91 17.92
N LYS A 103 4.70 8.08 18.39
CA LYS A 103 3.98 8.34 19.64
C LYS A 103 4.91 8.52 20.83
N GLU A 104 5.94 7.69 20.92
CA GLU A 104 6.93 7.76 22.01
C GLU A 104 7.83 8.98 21.93
N GLN A 105 7.91 9.62 20.77
CA GLN A 105 8.62 10.88 20.56
C GLN A 105 7.74 12.10 20.83
N GLY A 106 6.51 11.92 21.33
CA GLY A 106 5.59 13.00 21.61
C GLY A 106 4.94 13.65 20.37
N ILE A 107 5.07 13.03 19.20
CA ILE A 107 4.45 13.52 17.97
C ILE A 107 2.98 13.11 17.95
N PRO A 108 2.04 14.06 17.73
CA PRO A 108 0.62 13.73 17.70
C PRO A 108 0.27 12.78 16.56
N LEU A 109 -0.36 11.66 16.93
CA LEU A 109 -0.85 10.68 15.99
C LEU A 109 -2.37 10.61 16.00
N LEU A 110 -2.95 10.30 14.86
CA LEU A 110 -4.37 9.94 14.76
C LEU A 110 -4.61 8.59 15.45
N PRO A 111 -5.63 8.49 16.30
CA PRO A 111 -6.02 7.18 16.84
C PRO A 111 -6.41 6.21 15.72
N VAL A 112 -6.13 4.93 15.91
CA VAL A 112 -6.51 3.89 14.93
C VAL A 112 -8.00 3.94 14.57
N PRO A 113 -8.95 4.12 15.52
CA PRO A 113 -10.36 4.26 15.17
C PRO A 113 -10.66 5.43 14.23
N THR A 114 -9.93 6.55 14.34
CA THR A 114 -10.07 7.69 13.43
C THR A 114 -9.55 7.35 12.04
N LEU A 115 -8.39 6.71 11.94
CA LEU A 115 -7.83 6.23 10.67
C LEU A 115 -8.77 5.23 9.98
N GLU A 116 -9.33 4.30 10.75
CA GLU A 116 -10.32 3.35 10.26
C GLU A 116 -11.58 4.04 9.73
N LYS A 117 -12.07 5.04 10.45
CA LYS A 117 -13.24 5.81 10.03
C LYS A 117 -12.98 6.58 8.74
N ASP A 118 -11.83 7.24 8.64
CA ASP A 118 -11.49 8.07 7.49
C ASP A 118 -11.19 7.26 6.23
N LEU A 119 -10.52 6.12 6.38
CA LEU A 119 -9.90 5.42 5.24
C LEU A 119 -10.51 4.03 4.97
N ASN A 120 -11.11 3.39 5.95
CA ASN A 120 -11.49 1.98 5.86
C ASN A 120 -12.97 1.69 6.15
N SER A 121 -13.77 2.70 6.50
CA SER A 121 -15.17 2.50 6.86
C SER A 121 -16.01 1.88 5.73
N GLN A 122 -15.71 2.20 4.49
CA GLN A 122 -16.39 1.66 3.32
C GLN A 122 -15.68 0.43 2.76
N LEU A 123 -14.36 0.42 2.78
CA LEU A 123 -13.54 -0.67 2.23
C LEU A 123 -13.60 -1.93 3.09
N LYS A 124 -13.57 -1.78 4.41
CA LYS A 124 -13.60 -2.89 5.39
C LYS A 124 -12.55 -3.97 5.09
N ILE A 125 -11.38 -3.53 4.71
CA ILE A 125 -10.24 -4.38 4.37
C ILE A 125 -9.35 -4.64 5.60
N PRO A 126 -8.47 -5.67 5.56
CA PRO A 126 -7.49 -5.87 6.62
C PRO A 126 -6.60 -4.63 6.80
N SER A 127 -6.35 -4.27 8.05
CA SER A 127 -5.52 -3.13 8.42
C SER A 127 -4.53 -3.48 9.51
N PHE A 128 -3.38 -2.82 9.50
CA PHE A 128 -2.31 -3.03 10.46
C PHE A 128 -1.78 -1.69 10.95
N ALA A 129 -1.72 -1.51 12.27
CA ALA A 129 -0.94 -0.46 12.88
C ALA A 129 0.54 -0.85 12.83
N ALA A 130 1.40 -0.03 12.26
CA ALA A 130 2.74 -0.43 11.91
C ALA A 130 3.80 0.63 12.19
N SER A 131 5.03 0.19 12.25
CA SER A 131 6.22 1.03 12.22
C SER A 131 7.24 0.42 11.26
N ALA A 132 7.44 1.05 10.12
CA ALA A 132 8.43 0.59 9.15
C ALA A 132 9.85 0.69 9.71
N VAL A 133 10.13 1.70 10.51
CA VAL A 133 11.45 1.91 11.14
C VAL A 133 11.78 0.78 12.12
N LEU A 134 10.81 0.33 12.91
CA LEU A 134 10.98 -0.75 13.88
C LEU A 134 10.65 -2.14 13.31
N GLY A 135 10.14 -2.22 12.10
CA GLY A 135 9.69 -3.46 11.48
C GLY A 135 8.35 -4.00 12.01
N THR A 136 7.66 -3.24 12.87
CA THR A 136 6.39 -3.67 13.47
C THR A 136 5.31 -3.82 12.39
N ASN A 137 4.73 -5.03 12.29
CA ASN A 137 3.67 -5.39 11.35
C ASN A 137 4.00 -5.18 9.86
N VAL A 138 5.27 -5.00 9.50
CA VAL A 138 5.68 -4.92 8.09
C VAL A 138 5.54 -6.26 7.41
N VAL A 139 6.08 -7.32 8.01
CA VAL A 139 5.96 -8.69 7.49
C VAL A 139 4.51 -9.18 7.49
N ALA A 140 3.75 -8.87 8.54
CA ALA A 140 2.33 -9.23 8.63
C ALA A 140 1.52 -8.60 7.49
N THR A 141 1.75 -7.33 7.19
CA THR A 141 1.13 -6.63 6.05
C THR A 141 1.47 -7.33 4.73
N LEU A 142 2.74 -7.60 4.50
CA LEU A 142 3.22 -8.24 3.27
C LEU A 142 2.61 -9.65 3.09
N LYS A 143 2.65 -10.46 4.12
CA LYS A 143 2.04 -11.80 4.08
C LYS A 143 0.55 -11.76 3.76
N ARG A 144 -0.17 -10.78 4.33
CA ARG A 144 -1.60 -10.65 4.11
C ARG A 144 -1.93 -10.28 2.67
N ILE A 145 -1.24 -9.31 2.10
CA ILE A 145 -1.49 -8.91 0.70
C ILE A 145 -1.10 -10.02 -0.29
N ILE A 146 -0.01 -10.72 -0.05
CA ILE A 146 0.38 -11.87 -0.88
C ILE A 146 -0.70 -12.94 -0.84
N SER A 147 -1.18 -13.30 0.33
CA SER A 147 -2.24 -14.32 0.50
C SER A 147 -3.52 -13.94 -0.24
N LEU A 148 -3.97 -12.70 -0.11
CA LEU A 148 -5.17 -12.20 -0.79
C LEU A 148 -5.00 -12.17 -2.31
N THR A 149 -3.84 -11.75 -2.79
CA THR A 149 -3.54 -11.64 -4.21
C THR A 149 -3.47 -13.02 -4.86
N VAL A 150 -2.78 -13.96 -4.24
CA VAL A 150 -2.70 -15.35 -4.73
C VAL A 150 -4.08 -16.00 -4.77
N ALA A 151 -4.89 -15.79 -3.74
CA ALA A 151 -6.27 -16.31 -3.69
C ALA A 151 -7.14 -15.72 -4.81
N SER A 152 -6.99 -14.44 -5.12
CA SER A 152 -7.71 -13.77 -6.22
C SER A 152 -7.32 -14.35 -7.58
N ILE A 153 -6.02 -14.48 -7.85
CA ILE A 153 -5.51 -15.02 -9.11
C ILE A 153 -5.99 -16.47 -9.34
N LYS A 154 -6.02 -17.28 -8.29
CA LYS A 154 -6.55 -18.66 -8.38
C LYS A 154 -8.01 -18.72 -8.82
N LYS A 155 -8.84 -17.77 -8.37
CA LYS A 155 -10.25 -17.70 -8.81
C LYS A 155 -10.35 -17.42 -10.31
N ASP A 156 -9.47 -16.56 -10.83
CA ASP A 156 -9.47 -16.17 -12.23
C ASP A 156 -8.96 -17.30 -13.16
N LEU A 157 -8.17 -18.26 -12.63
CA LEU A 157 -7.64 -19.40 -13.37
C LEU A 157 -8.59 -20.60 -13.42
N LYS A 158 -9.70 -20.58 -12.69
CA LYS A 158 -10.77 -21.58 -12.72
C LYS A 158 -11.85 -21.21 -13.73
#